data_7fbaa93bc4d56cb4cf7a12d68c795514
#
_entry.id   7fbaa93bc4d56cb4cf7a12d68c795514
#
_cell.length_a   1.000
_cell.length_b   1.000
_cell.length_c   1.000
_cell.angle_alpha   90.00
_cell.angle_beta   90.00
_cell.angle_gamma   90.00
#
_symmetry.space_group_name_H-M   'P 1'
#
loop_
_entity.id
_entity.type
_entity.pdbx_description
1 polymer ?
#
loop_
_entity_poly.entity_id
_entity_poly.type
_entity_poly.pdbx_seq_one_letter_code
_entity_poly.pdbx_strand_id
1 'polypeptide(L)'
;MTDEQYKKLSIDEFTKAAAKYEGNHAGIYEMCKKDYPEILKELEQEPFQDLLDAGCGPAPMISLLAEKYPDRHYTGLDLTPAMIEQAKLKHIPNAVFVVGDCENFPFEENAFDAIICSNSFHHYPNPQAFFNSVKRCLRPGGRLILRDLTSENKLVLWFIDKIELPLANLCGHGDVTLPTKELIAECCKNAGLTVEKLEFRTGMRMHCVVRK
;
A
#
# COMPACT_ATOMS: atom_id res chain seq x y z
N MET A 1 16.78 -2.71 -14.44
CA MET A 1 16.77 -3.66 -13.30
C MET A 1 15.63 -4.65 -13.51
N THR A 2 15.71 -5.85 -12.92
CA THR A 2 14.60 -6.83 -12.92
C THR A 2 13.66 -6.56 -11.73
N ASP A 3 12.44 -7.12 -11.78
CA ASP A 3 11.46 -7.00 -10.68
C ASP A 3 12.05 -7.48 -9.35
N GLU A 4 12.77 -8.59 -9.36
CA GLU A 4 13.46 -9.13 -8.18
C GLU A 4 14.54 -8.17 -7.63
N GLN A 5 15.23 -7.44 -8.50
CA GLN A 5 16.22 -6.46 -8.06
C GLN A 5 15.57 -5.27 -7.36
N TYR A 6 14.42 -4.78 -7.86
CA TYR A 6 13.66 -3.72 -7.19
C TYR A 6 13.13 -4.18 -5.83
N LYS A 7 12.53 -5.38 -5.77
CA LYS A 7 12.04 -5.97 -4.50
C LYS A 7 13.17 -6.14 -3.49
N LYS A 8 14.35 -6.55 -3.95
CA LYS A 8 15.53 -6.67 -3.08
C LYS A 8 15.96 -5.31 -2.51
N LEU A 9 15.98 -4.25 -3.32
CA LEU A 9 16.29 -2.91 -2.84
C LEU A 9 15.31 -2.46 -1.75
N SER A 10 14.00 -2.64 -1.99
CA SER A 10 12.95 -2.33 -0.99
C SER A 10 13.16 -3.12 0.31
N ILE A 11 13.43 -4.42 0.24
CA ILE A 11 13.71 -5.25 1.43
C ILE A 11 14.94 -4.72 2.18
N ASP A 12 16.03 -4.42 1.46
CA ASP A 12 17.28 -3.95 2.06
C ASP A 12 17.11 -2.57 2.74
N GLU A 13 16.35 -1.66 2.11
CA GLU A 13 16.02 -0.34 2.66
C GLU A 13 15.16 -0.46 3.92
N PHE A 14 14.02 -1.13 3.81
CA PHE A 14 13.06 -1.23 4.91
C PHE A 14 13.55 -2.13 6.05
N THR A 15 14.45 -3.07 5.82
CA THR A 15 15.14 -3.80 6.88
C THR A 15 15.97 -2.85 7.76
N LYS A 16 16.69 -1.91 7.14
CA LYS A 16 17.47 -0.90 7.87
C LYS A 16 16.60 0.12 8.62
N ALA A 17 15.42 0.39 8.07
CA ALA A 17 14.48 1.36 8.62
C ALA A 17 13.60 0.78 9.75
N ALA A 18 13.32 -0.53 9.76
CA ALA A 18 12.26 -1.17 10.54
C ALA A 18 12.23 -0.76 12.02
N ALA A 19 13.35 -0.87 12.73
CA ALA A 19 13.43 -0.55 14.17
C ALA A 19 13.23 0.94 14.50
N LYS A 20 13.35 1.82 13.51
CA LYS A 20 13.29 3.29 13.68
C LYS A 20 12.16 3.94 12.89
N TYR A 21 11.35 3.14 12.20
CA TYR A 21 10.37 3.64 11.23
C TYR A 21 9.38 4.62 11.87
N GLU A 22 8.75 4.26 12.97
CA GLU A 22 7.80 5.12 13.70
C GLU A 22 8.49 6.20 14.55
N GLY A 23 9.77 6.05 14.85
CA GLY A 23 10.61 7.04 15.52
C GLY A 23 11.18 8.12 14.59
N ASN A 24 10.53 8.36 13.45
CA ASN A 24 10.87 9.37 12.46
C ASN A 24 12.11 9.04 11.61
N HIS A 25 12.08 7.90 10.92
CA HIS A 25 13.05 7.64 9.87
C HIS A 25 12.88 8.68 8.73
N ALA A 26 13.77 9.66 8.68
CA ALA A 26 13.85 10.73 7.67
C ALA A 26 12.51 11.48 7.38
N GLY A 27 11.56 11.50 8.32
CA GLY A 27 10.26 12.14 8.13
C GLY A 27 9.26 11.35 7.28
N ILE A 28 9.62 10.18 6.77
CA ILE A 28 8.74 9.34 5.93
C ILE A 28 7.48 8.94 6.69
N TYR A 29 7.62 8.49 7.93
CA TYR A 29 6.47 8.12 8.76
C TYR A 29 5.48 9.27 8.96
N GLU A 30 5.97 10.47 9.29
CA GLU A 30 5.12 11.65 9.46
C GLU A 30 4.44 12.07 8.16
N MET A 31 5.05 11.81 7.02
CA MET A 31 4.43 12.01 5.71
C MET A 31 3.31 10.99 5.47
N CYS A 32 3.56 9.71 5.70
CA CYS A 32 2.58 8.63 5.52
C CYS A 32 1.37 8.80 6.46
N LYS A 33 1.60 9.20 7.70
CA LYS A 33 0.56 9.43 8.71
C LYS A 33 -0.48 10.47 8.29
N LYS A 34 -0.14 11.41 7.40
CA LYS A 34 -1.08 12.40 6.87
C LYS A 34 -2.20 11.78 6.03
N ASP A 35 -2.02 10.54 5.56
CA ASP A 35 -3.05 9.83 4.79
C ASP A 35 -4.08 9.12 5.65
N TYR A 36 -3.76 8.83 6.91
CA TYR A 36 -4.62 8.03 7.80
C TYR A 36 -6.03 8.59 7.99
N PRO A 37 -6.23 9.92 8.19
CA PRO A 37 -7.57 10.48 8.32
C PRO A 37 -8.45 10.24 7.09
N GLU A 38 -7.87 10.33 5.88
CA GLU A 38 -8.61 10.10 4.63
C GLU A 38 -8.95 8.62 4.45
N ILE A 39 -8.04 7.70 4.82
CA ILE A 39 -8.30 6.25 4.80
C ILE A 39 -9.42 5.91 5.79
N LEU A 40 -9.35 6.43 7.01
CA LEU A 40 -10.40 6.22 8.03
C LEU A 40 -11.75 6.72 7.54
N LYS A 41 -11.81 7.95 7.01
CA LYS A 41 -13.04 8.54 6.47
C LYS A 41 -13.63 7.68 5.33
N GLU A 42 -12.79 7.10 4.49
CA GLU A 42 -13.24 6.23 3.41
C GLU A 42 -13.73 4.88 3.94
N LEU A 43 -13.05 4.30 4.92
CA LEU A 43 -13.47 3.06 5.57
C LEU A 43 -14.82 3.21 6.30
N GLU A 44 -15.13 4.40 6.83
CA GLU A 44 -16.39 4.72 7.52
C GLU A 44 -17.62 4.82 6.60
N GLN A 45 -17.40 4.93 5.28
CA GLN A 45 -18.53 5.02 4.34
C GLN A 45 -19.33 3.73 4.27
N GLU A 46 -18.68 2.59 4.47
CA GLU A 46 -19.33 1.28 4.40
C GLU A 46 -18.72 0.33 5.44
N PRO A 47 -19.53 -0.59 6.01
CA PRO A 47 -19.02 -1.56 6.98
C PRO A 47 -17.98 -2.50 6.34
N PHE A 48 -17.06 -2.97 7.18
CA PHE A 48 -16.11 -4.03 6.87
C PHE A 48 -15.89 -4.89 8.11
N GLN A 49 -15.57 -6.15 7.97
CA GLN A 49 -15.21 -7.06 9.06
C GLN A 49 -13.77 -7.52 8.92
N ASP A 50 -13.37 -7.95 7.74
CA ASP A 50 -12.03 -8.46 7.45
C ASP A 50 -11.29 -7.47 6.55
N LEU A 51 -10.17 -6.92 7.04
CA LEU A 51 -9.37 -5.92 6.35
C LEU A 51 -7.93 -6.42 6.14
N LEU A 52 -7.42 -6.22 4.90
CA LEU A 52 -6.01 -6.38 4.56
C LEU A 52 -5.34 -5.00 4.43
N ASP A 53 -4.19 -4.84 5.08
CA ASP A 53 -3.25 -3.73 4.85
C ASP A 53 -2.07 -4.27 4.02
N ALA A 54 -2.04 -3.91 2.73
CA ALA A 54 -1.05 -4.34 1.77
C ALA A 54 0.15 -3.37 1.74
N GLY A 55 1.31 -3.85 2.17
CA GLY A 55 2.48 -3.03 2.48
C GLY A 55 2.33 -2.36 3.85
N CYS A 56 1.96 -3.15 4.86
CA CYS A 56 1.59 -2.65 6.18
C CYS A 56 2.75 -2.06 6.99
N GLY A 57 3.99 -2.30 6.59
CA GLY A 57 5.18 -1.95 7.36
C GLY A 57 5.11 -2.49 8.80
N PRO A 58 5.47 -1.68 9.81
CA PRO A 58 5.33 -2.05 11.23
C PRO A 58 3.88 -1.91 11.74
N ALA A 59 2.88 -1.88 10.85
CA ALA A 59 1.45 -1.84 11.12
C ALA A 59 0.93 -0.62 11.92
N PRO A 60 1.33 0.61 11.62
CA PRO A 60 0.81 1.77 12.32
C PRO A 60 -0.68 2.04 12.01
N MET A 61 -1.12 1.76 10.78
CA MET A 61 -2.52 1.93 10.38
C MET A 61 -3.41 0.87 11.03
N ILE A 62 -2.97 -0.40 11.08
CA ILE A 62 -3.69 -1.47 11.78
C ILE A 62 -3.79 -1.15 13.28
N SER A 63 -2.74 -0.60 13.92
CA SER A 63 -2.79 -0.19 15.32
C SER A 63 -3.92 0.82 15.56
N LEU A 64 -4.02 1.83 14.72
CA LEU A 64 -5.06 2.86 14.80
C LEU A 64 -6.46 2.29 14.55
N LEU A 65 -6.60 1.38 13.59
CA LEU A 65 -7.87 0.73 13.26
C LEU A 65 -8.33 -0.22 14.37
N ALA A 66 -7.43 -1.00 14.96
CA ALA A 66 -7.76 -1.93 16.05
C ALA A 66 -8.16 -1.21 17.33
N GLU A 67 -7.56 -0.06 17.61
CA GLU A 67 -8.01 0.80 18.74
C GLU A 67 -9.43 1.32 18.50
N LYS A 68 -9.73 1.76 17.26
CA LYS A 68 -11.04 2.33 16.92
C LYS A 68 -12.13 1.27 16.73
N TYR A 69 -11.79 0.11 16.20
CA TYR A 69 -12.70 -0.98 15.85
C TYR A 69 -12.18 -2.33 16.36
N PRO A 70 -12.22 -2.58 17.68
CA PRO A 70 -11.57 -3.74 18.29
C PRO A 70 -12.19 -5.10 17.93
N ASP A 71 -13.43 -5.11 17.43
CA ASP A 71 -14.16 -6.34 17.08
C ASP A 71 -13.94 -6.80 15.63
N ARG A 72 -13.06 -6.11 14.88
CA ARG A 72 -12.77 -6.45 13.49
C ARG A 72 -11.49 -7.28 13.37
N HIS A 73 -11.29 -7.91 12.21
CA HIS A 73 -10.11 -8.71 11.93
C HIS A 73 -9.18 -7.95 10.98
N TYR A 74 -7.91 -8.01 11.28
CA TYR A 74 -6.87 -7.31 10.53
C TYR A 74 -5.81 -8.29 10.05
N THR A 75 -5.42 -8.13 8.80
CA THR A 75 -4.27 -8.83 8.23
C THR A 75 -3.30 -7.78 7.70
N GLY A 76 -2.04 -7.86 8.13
CA GLY A 76 -0.96 -7.05 7.58
C GLY A 76 -0.07 -7.91 6.68
N LEU A 77 0.19 -7.45 5.47
CA LEU A 77 1.11 -8.07 4.52
C LEU A 77 2.25 -7.10 4.21
N ASP A 78 3.49 -7.56 4.33
CA ASP A 78 4.67 -6.78 3.94
C ASP A 78 5.74 -7.70 3.38
N LEU A 79 6.47 -7.22 2.39
CA LEU A 79 7.55 -7.98 1.76
C LEU A 79 8.78 -8.12 2.67
N THR A 80 8.94 -7.19 3.63
CA THR A 80 10.14 -7.08 4.49
C THR A 80 9.93 -7.82 5.81
N PRO A 81 10.66 -8.95 6.07
CA PRO A 81 10.52 -9.68 7.33
C PRO A 81 10.72 -8.82 8.58
N ALA A 82 11.68 -7.90 8.57
CA ALA A 82 11.96 -7.02 9.70
C ALA A 82 10.79 -6.08 10.04
N MET A 83 10.01 -5.64 9.03
CA MET A 83 8.78 -4.85 9.25
C MET A 83 7.71 -5.69 9.94
N ILE A 84 7.50 -6.92 9.48
CA ILE A 84 6.55 -7.86 10.09
C ILE A 84 6.95 -8.23 11.53
N GLU A 85 8.23 -8.37 11.82
CA GLU A 85 8.70 -8.56 13.20
C GLU A 85 8.31 -7.38 14.10
N GLN A 86 8.51 -6.14 13.64
CA GLN A 86 8.09 -4.95 14.37
C GLN A 86 6.56 -4.88 14.56
N ALA A 87 5.80 -5.24 13.52
CA ALA A 87 4.34 -5.30 13.61
C ALA A 87 3.87 -6.31 14.67
N LYS A 88 4.47 -7.50 14.72
CA LYS A 88 4.15 -8.55 15.71
C LYS A 88 4.46 -8.14 17.16
N LEU A 89 5.51 -7.33 17.38
CA LEU A 89 5.87 -6.82 18.70
C LEU A 89 4.79 -5.91 19.32
N LYS A 90 3.88 -5.37 18.51
CA LYS A 90 2.78 -4.52 19.00
C LYS A 90 1.66 -5.30 19.67
N HIS A 91 1.61 -6.62 19.51
CA HIS A 91 0.58 -7.50 20.09
C HIS A 91 -0.85 -7.01 19.87
N ILE A 92 -1.16 -6.54 18.64
CA ILE A 92 -2.47 -5.99 18.29
C ILE A 92 -3.51 -7.12 18.32
N PRO A 93 -4.59 -6.99 19.10
CA PRO A 93 -5.66 -7.98 19.13
C PRO A 93 -6.30 -8.15 17.74
N ASN A 94 -6.72 -9.39 17.42
CA ASN A 94 -7.38 -9.73 16.16
C ASN A 94 -6.59 -9.33 14.88
N ALA A 95 -5.27 -9.20 14.99
CA ALA A 95 -4.38 -8.93 13.87
C ALA A 95 -3.42 -10.08 13.60
N VAL A 96 -3.25 -10.41 12.32
CA VAL A 96 -2.28 -11.39 11.82
C VAL A 96 -1.32 -10.68 10.86
N PHE A 97 -0.02 -10.98 10.99
CA PHE A 97 1.03 -10.37 10.17
C PHE A 97 1.80 -11.43 9.39
N VAL A 98 1.85 -11.26 8.07
CA VAL A 98 2.40 -12.21 7.11
C VAL A 98 3.50 -11.55 6.29
N VAL A 99 4.64 -12.23 6.16
CA VAL A 99 5.67 -11.85 5.17
C VAL A 99 5.21 -12.37 3.81
N GLY A 100 5.08 -11.47 2.83
CA GLY A 100 4.65 -11.86 1.50
C GLY A 100 4.66 -10.73 0.50
N ASP A 101 4.48 -11.08 -0.75
CA ASP A 101 4.52 -10.19 -1.89
C ASP A 101 3.13 -9.64 -2.22
N CYS A 102 2.99 -8.31 -2.26
CA CYS A 102 1.74 -7.68 -2.64
C CYS A 102 1.35 -7.88 -4.11
N GLU A 103 2.25 -8.32 -4.94
CA GLU A 103 1.91 -8.72 -6.32
C GLU A 103 1.33 -10.15 -6.39
N ASN A 104 1.47 -10.94 -5.32
CA ASN A 104 0.93 -12.30 -5.24
C ASN A 104 0.47 -12.59 -3.80
N PHE A 105 -0.70 -12.08 -3.42
CA PHE A 105 -1.25 -12.27 -2.08
C PHE A 105 -1.36 -13.74 -1.70
N PRO A 106 -0.78 -14.17 -0.56
CA PRO A 106 -0.85 -15.56 -0.10
C PRO A 106 -2.17 -15.88 0.63
N PHE A 107 -3.30 -15.35 0.15
CA PHE A 107 -4.61 -15.48 0.77
C PHE A 107 -5.61 -16.13 -0.16
N GLU A 108 -6.67 -16.70 0.42
CA GLU A 108 -7.78 -17.30 -0.31
C GLU A 108 -8.60 -16.25 -1.09
N GLU A 109 -9.38 -16.73 -2.03
CA GLU A 109 -10.34 -15.90 -2.77
C GLU A 109 -11.41 -15.37 -1.83
N ASN A 110 -11.85 -14.13 -2.06
CA ASN A 110 -12.95 -13.49 -1.32
C ASN A 110 -12.70 -13.47 0.21
N ALA A 111 -11.46 -13.26 0.64
CA ALA A 111 -11.10 -13.23 2.06
C ALA A 111 -11.44 -11.90 2.74
N PHE A 112 -11.42 -10.77 2.01
CA PHE A 112 -11.47 -9.44 2.61
C PHE A 112 -12.64 -8.59 2.11
N ASP A 113 -13.24 -7.80 3.00
CA ASP A 113 -14.24 -6.78 2.68
C ASP A 113 -13.57 -5.49 2.19
N ALA A 114 -12.41 -5.18 2.78
CA ALA A 114 -11.62 -4.01 2.43
C ALA A 114 -10.13 -4.35 2.34
N ILE A 115 -9.46 -3.76 1.38
CA ILE A 115 -8.00 -3.75 1.27
C ILE A 115 -7.56 -2.29 1.32
N ILE A 116 -6.56 -1.97 2.11
CA ILE A 116 -5.88 -0.68 2.06
C ILE A 116 -4.47 -0.88 1.53
N CYS A 117 -3.96 0.10 0.80
CA CYS A 117 -2.57 0.18 0.39
C CYS A 117 -2.15 1.65 0.47
N SER A 118 -1.25 1.96 1.40
CA SER A 118 -0.86 3.34 1.69
C SER A 118 0.64 3.51 1.61
N ASN A 119 1.10 4.35 0.68
CA ASN A 119 2.53 4.65 0.49
C ASN A 119 3.39 3.39 0.31
N SER A 120 2.91 2.45 -0.49
CA SER A 120 3.59 1.18 -0.75
C SER A 120 3.52 0.77 -2.23
N PHE A 121 2.47 1.17 -2.95
CA PHE A 121 2.25 0.75 -4.34
C PHE A 121 3.38 1.19 -5.29
N HIS A 122 4.05 2.30 -5.03
CA HIS A 122 5.18 2.77 -5.82
C HIS A 122 6.41 1.85 -5.78
N HIS A 123 6.45 0.89 -4.84
CA HIS A 123 7.49 -0.14 -4.77
C HIS A 123 7.16 -1.42 -5.56
N TYR A 124 5.99 -1.51 -6.23
CA TYR A 124 5.57 -2.74 -6.91
C TYR A 124 5.95 -2.71 -8.39
N PRO A 125 6.95 -3.51 -8.83
CA PRO A 125 7.39 -3.51 -10.23
C PRO A 125 6.35 -4.07 -11.20
N ASN A 126 5.40 -4.89 -10.73
CA ASN A 126 4.30 -5.41 -11.54
C ASN A 126 2.95 -4.98 -10.98
N PRO A 127 2.51 -3.73 -11.25
CA PRO A 127 1.24 -3.20 -10.75
C PRO A 127 0.02 -4.02 -11.20
N GLN A 128 0.05 -4.64 -12.39
CA GLN A 128 -1.05 -5.49 -12.84
C GLN A 128 -1.22 -6.72 -11.95
N ALA A 129 -0.14 -7.35 -11.51
CA ALA A 129 -0.17 -8.49 -10.60
C ALA A 129 -0.78 -8.11 -9.24
N PHE A 130 -0.48 -6.91 -8.72
CA PHE A 130 -1.13 -6.36 -7.52
C PHE A 130 -2.65 -6.26 -7.69
N PHE A 131 -3.13 -5.63 -8.77
CA PHE A 131 -4.58 -5.50 -9.00
C PHE A 131 -5.27 -6.84 -9.24
N ASN A 132 -4.60 -7.82 -9.86
CA ASN A 132 -5.12 -9.18 -9.98
C ASN A 132 -5.26 -9.86 -8.60
N SER A 133 -4.28 -9.69 -7.71
CA SER A 133 -4.33 -10.17 -6.33
C SER A 133 -5.45 -9.50 -5.52
N VAL A 134 -5.62 -8.18 -5.67
CA VAL A 134 -6.74 -7.43 -5.10
C VAL A 134 -8.07 -7.99 -5.57
N LYS A 135 -8.26 -8.17 -6.90
CA LYS A 135 -9.49 -8.73 -7.47
C LYS A 135 -9.81 -10.10 -6.90
N ARG A 136 -8.81 -10.98 -6.80
CA ARG A 136 -8.99 -12.33 -6.29
C ARG A 136 -9.42 -12.32 -4.82
N CYS A 137 -8.74 -11.56 -3.98
CA CYS A 137 -8.90 -11.61 -2.53
C CYS A 137 -10.03 -10.75 -1.97
N LEU A 138 -10.49 -9.72 -2.68
CA LEU A 138 -11.70 -8.98 -2.30
C LEU A 138 -12.96 -9.84 -2.43
N ARG A 139 -13.88 -9.72 -1.50
CA ARG A 139 -15.26 -10.24 -1.61
C ARG A 139 -16.02 -9.49 -2.70
N PRO A 140 -17.08 -10.08 -3.29
CA PRO A 140 -17.99 -9.33 -4.15
C PRO A 140 -18.52 -8.08 -3.43
N GLY A 141 -18.39 -6.91 -4.07
CA GLY A 141 -18.70 -5.62 -3.45
C GLY A 141 -17.64 -5.06 -2.50
N GLY A 142 -16.56 -5.80 -2.26
CA GLY A 142 -15.44 -5.32 -1.48
C GLY A 142 -14.64 -4.21 -2.19
N ARG A 143 -13.85 -3.44 -1.46
CA ARG A 143 -13.15 -2.27 -1.97
C ARG A 143 -11.67 -2.22 -1.62
N LEU A 144 -10.86 -1.68 -2.56
CA LEU A 144 -9.50 -1.24 -2.31
C LEU A 144 -9.50 0.28 -2.08
N ILE A 145 -8.80 0.73 -1.04
CA ILE A 145 -8.47 2.13 -0.80
C ILE A 145 -6.96 2.28 -1.01
N LEU A 146 -6.57 2.95 -2.10
CA LEU A 146 -5.18 3.16 -2.48
C LEU A 146 -4.80 4.62 -2.29
N ARG A 147 -3.75 4.87 -1.51
CA ARG A 147 -3.15 6.19 -1.33
C ARG A 147 -1.66 6.14 -1.59
N ASP A 148 -1.20 7.02 -2.47
CA ASP A 148 0.22 7.06 -2.83
C ASP A 148 0.64 8.44 -3.35
N LEU A 149 1.94 8.61 -3.56
CA LEU A 149 2.53 9.81 -4.14
C LEU A 149 2.37 9.79 -5.67
N THR A 150 1.90 10.90 -6.22
CA THR A 150 1.81 11.12 -7.68
C THR A 150 1.55 12.59 -7.99
N SER A 151 1.46 12.94 -9.28
CA SER A 151 1.14 14.29 -9.75
C SER A 151 0.23 14.24 -10.97
N GLU A 152 -0.58 15.28 -11.18
CA GLU A 152 -1.29 15.51 -12.45
C GLU A 152 -0.43 16.29 -13.45
N ASN A 153 0.65 16.92 -12.99
CA ASN A 153 1.51 17.71 -13.86
C ASN A 153 2.46 16.79 -14.65
N LYS A 154 2.28 16.74 -15.96
CA LYS A 154 3.07 15.87 -16.85
C LYS A 154 4.57 16.15 -16.81
N LEU A 155 4.99 17.40 -16.56
CA LEU A 155 6.42 17.72 -16.41
C LEU A 155 6.99 17.18 -15.12
N VAL A 156 6.21 17.24 -14.03
CA VAL A 156 6.59 16.63 -12.74
C VAL A 156 6.68 15.12 -12.88
N LEU A 157 5.68 14.48 -13.49
CA LEU A 157 5.68 13.03 -13.75
C LEU A 157 6.89 12.61 -14.58
N TRP A 158 7.20 13.37 -15.64
CA TRP A 158 8.37 13.12 -16.47
C TRP A 158 9.67 13.23 -15.67
N PHE A 159 9.79 14.27 -14.82
CA PHE A 159 10.98 14.46 -13.99
C PHE A 159 11.15 13.31 -12.97
N ILE A 160 10.07 12.90 -12.31
CA ILE A 160 10.08 11.76 -11.39
C ILE A 160 10.52 10.50 -12.14
N ASP A 161 9.87 10.16 -13.25
CA ASP A 161 10.12 8.94 -14.01
C ASP A 161 11.55 8.88 -14.60
N LYS A 162 12.05 10.00 -15.14
CA LYS A 162 13.32 10.02 -15.89
C LYS A 162 14.54 10.38 -15.05
N ILE A 163 14.35 11.03 -13.93
CA ILE A 163 15.46 11.57 -13.12
C ILE A 163 15.40 11.07 -11.68
N GLU A 164 14.29 11.30 -10.99
CA GLU A 164 14.19 10.99 -9.55
C GLU A 164 14.25 9.48 -9.28
N LEU A 165 13.39 8.68 -9.91
CA LEU A 165 13.36 7.22 -9.73
C LEU A 165 14.70 6.54 -10.07
N PRO A 166 15.36 6.84 -11.21
CA PRO A 166 16.70 6.29 -11.50
C PRO A 166 17.75 6.67 -10.45
N LEU A 167 17.75 7.91 -9.97
CA LEU A 167 18.68 8.36 -8.93
C LEU A 167 18.37 7.71 -7.57
N ALA A 168 17.10 7.63 -7.18
CA ALA A 168 16.68 6.96 -5.97
C ALA A 168 17.15 5.50 -5.95
N ASN A 169 16.97 4.77 -7.06
CA ASN A 169 17.42 3.38 -7.19
C ASN A 169 18.95 3.24 -7.12
N LEU A 170 19.70 4.20 -7.66
CA LEU A 170 21.18 4.23 -7.49
C LEU A 170 21.58 4.46 -6.03
N CYS A 171 20.75 5.16 -5.26
CA CYS A 171 20.94 5.38 -3.82
C CYS A 171 20.45 4.21 -2.95
N GLY A 172 19.85 3.17 -3.57
CA GLY A 172 19.41 1.97 -2.87
C GLY A 172 17.93 1.96 -2.45
N HIS A 173 17.10 2.89 -2.99
CA HIS A 173 15.66 2.86 -2.83
C HIS A 173 15.03 1.93 -3.87
N GLY A 174 13.90 1.32 -3.52
CA GLY A 174 13.20 0.36 -4.39
C GLY A 174 12.01 0.97 -5.13
N ASP A 175 11.98 2.29 -5.33
CA ASP A 175 10.91 2.98 -6.03
C ASP A 175 10.92 2.65 -7.52
N VAL A 176 9.81 2.19 -8.07
CA VAL A 176 9.77 1.70 -9.45
C VAL A 176 8.50 2.10 -10.19
N THR A 177 7.37 2.17 -9.52
CA THR A 177 6.07 2.45 -10.14
C THR A 177 5.60 3.85 -9.81
N LEU A 178 5.30 4.62 -10.85
CA LEU A 178 4.65 5.91 -10.72
C LEU A 178 3.13 5.73 -10.86
N PRO A 179 2.33 5.87 -9.78
CA PRO A 179 0.89 5.63 -9.82
C PRO A 179 0.16 6.75 -10.57
N THR A 180 0.10 6.64 -11.90
CA THR A 180 -0.66 7.56 -12.74
C THR A 180 -2.11 7.13 -12.86
N LYS A 181 -2.98 8.09 -13.24
CA LYS A 181 -4.40 7.84 -13.50
C LYS A 181 -4.60 6.79 -14.59
N GLU A 182 -3.81 6.87 -15.64
CA GLU A 182 -3.85 5.97 -16.78
C GLU A 182 -3.45 4.55 -16.38
N LEU A 183 -2.36 4.39 -15.61
CA LEU A 183 -1.90 3.10 -15.11
C LEU A 183 -2.97 2.43 -14.24
N ILE A 184 -3.53 3.16 -13.27
CA ILE A 184 -4.57 2.64 -12.37
C ILE A 184 -5.80 2.21 -13.18
N ALA A 185 -6.28 3.05 -14.12
CA ALA A 185 -7.45 2.75 -14.93
C ALA A 185 -7.23 1.51 -15.81
N GLU A 186 -6.05 1.37 -16.40
CA GLU A 186 -5.68 0.21 -17.23
C GLU A 186 -5.62 -1.07 -16.40
N CYS A 187 -4.90 -1.06 -15.27
CA CYS A 187 -4.78 -2.23 -14.39
C CYS A 187 -6.14 -2.67 -13.84
N CYS A 188 -6.98 -1.71 -13.42
CA CYS A 188 -8.34 -2.01 -12.95
C CYS A 188 -9.19 -2.64 -14.05
N LYS A 189 -9.17 -2.07 -15.26
CA LYS A 189 -9.89 -2.61 -16.42
C LYS A 189 -9.47 -4.05 -16.73
N ASN A 190 -8.16 -4.31 -16.77
CA ASN A 190 -7.62 -5.63 -17.07
C ASN A 190 -7.95 -6.66 -15.97
N ALA A 191 -8.02 -6.23 -14.71
CA ALA A 191 -8.40 -7.08 -13.59
C ALA A 191 -9.94 -7.25 -13.43
N GLY A 192 -10.75 -6.52 -14.19
CA GLY A 192 -12.22 -6.50 -14.02
C GLY A 192 -12.66 -5.86 -12.71
N LEU A 193 -11.98 -4.76 -12.34
CA LEU A 193 -12.28 -3.89 -11.20
C LEU A 193 -12.83 -2.56 -11.72
N THR A 194 -13.61 -1.88 -10.87
CA THR A 194 -14.20 -0.57 -11.19
C THR A 194 -13.54 0.52 -10.34
N VAL A 195 -13.02 1.56 -10.96
CA VAL A 195 -12.55 2.76 -10.26
C VAL A 195 -13.76 3.61 -9.90
N GLU A 196 -14.09 3.72 -8.61
CA GLU A 196 -15.20 4.55 -8.11
C GLU A 196 -14.77 5.98 -7.83
N LYS A 197 -13.55 6.15 -7.32
CA LYS A 197 -12.98 7.44 -6.97
C LYS A 197 -11.50 7.46 -7.36
N LEU A 198 -11.06 8.52 -7.99
CA LEU A 198 -9.65 8.81 -8.20
C LEU A 198 -9.46 10.32 -8.15
N GLU A 199 -8.89 10.80 -7.07
CA GLU A 199 -8.76 12.20 -6.76
C GLU A 199 -7.32 12.54 -6.38
N PHE A 200 -6.87 13.70 -6.84
CA PHE A 200 -5.57 14.23 -6.46
C PHE A 200 -5.76 15.21 -5.30
N ARG A 201 -4.90 15.08 -4.31
CA ARG A 201 -4.89 15.90 -3.10
C ARG A 201 -3.67 16.81 -3.07
N THR A 202 -3.72 17.82 -2.25
CA THR A 202 -2.56 18.68 -1.98
C THR A 202 -1.34 17.86 -1.52
N GLY A 203 -0.15 18.28 -1.90
CA GLY A 203 1.09 17.60 -1.54
C GLY A 203 1.39 16.36 -2.39
N MET A 204 0.95 16.35 -3.65
CA MET A 204 1.19 15.26 -4.59
C MET A 204 0.64 13.90 -4.12
N ARG A 205 -0.56 13.90 -3.53
CA ARG A 205 -1.19 12.70 -2.99
C ARG A 205 -2.35 12.26 -3.87
N MET A 206 -2.41 10.97 -4.18
CA MET A 206 -3.55 10.33 -4.83
C MET A 206 -4.42 9.66 -3.78
N HIS A 207 -5.75 9.77 -3.95
CA HIS A 207 -6.74 8.99 -3.23
C HIS A 207 -7.60 8.24 -4.25
N CYS A 208 -7.55 6.93 -4.22
CA CYS A 208 -8.26 6.08 -5.16
C CYS A 208 -9.08 5.02 -4.41
N VAL A 209 -10.33 4.84 -4.83
CA VAL A 209 -11.21 3.77 -4.36
C VAL A 209 -11.61 2.92 -5.54
N VAL A 210 -11.39 1.62 -5.41
CA VAL A 210 -11.63 0.63 -6.45
C VAL A 210 -12.55 -0.46 -5.91
N ARG A 211 -13.55 -0.87 -6.69
CA ARG A 211 -14.56 -1.86 -6.34
C ARG A 211 -14.40 -3.16 -7.13
N LYS A 212 -14.63 -4.31 -6.43
CA LYS A 212 -14.75 -5.62 -7.08
C LYS A 212 -16.14 -5.86 -7.63
#